data_48740bfe74cde4c3b2ae05f7727699ef
#
_entry.id   48740bfe74cde4c3b2ae05f7727699ef
#
_cell.length_a   1.000
_cell.length_b   1.000
_cell.length_c   1.000
_cell.angle_alpha   90.00
_cell.angle_beta   90.00
_cell.angle_gamma   90.00
#
_symmetry.space_group_name_H-M   'P 1'
#
loop_
_entity.id
_entity.type
_entity.pdbx_description
1 polymer ?
#
loop_
_entity_poly.entity_id
_entity_poly.type
_entity_poly.pdbx_seq_one_letter_code
_entity_poly.pdbx_strand_id
1 'polypeptide(L)'
;MLLCIIAASMFCQLLAFVFILMSYKNVKVSSLLFFAIGILTMLLTLLFILLGNFYYPYNINLTKRFFRIALIFVTISLIFAMLFVELLYRQHPSPFFFLYLSFGSFAIANRIFIAEVKLSVIDNYVFGSSVVICCGINIDSLLITLLSMWLGINLFYITIKQWKRIKSPKKRKWGRTFALGAFLLFGGVAVSRLFQAFNLVPLQLCESITVLCAGIGGIIMTIAYLAYPQLSLLLLHHIYGFVIMTIGGLPITSMSIEKNIRHYIPLITGLLSGMRALGITVLAAGPPQIIDLGKIKIIACFGSNICAFLLVDRVLNAHRDLLLQLVKKLDNMTIPAIIDSEFSNKIKKEVFKFIDPFLP
;
A
#
# COMPACT_ATOMS: atom_id res chain seq x y z
N MET A 1 -22.45 12.65 18.75
CA MET A 1 -21.00 12.74 18.43
C MET A 1 -20.49 11.54 17.63
N LEU A 2 -20.71 10.31 18.09
CA LEU A 2 -20.19 9.10 17.43
C LEU A 2 -20.68 8.90 15.99
N LEU A 3 -21.97 9.15 15.72
CA LEU A 3 -22.53 9.07 14.37
C LEU A 3 -21.85 10.05 13.40
N CYS A 4 -21.54 11.26 13.86
CA CYS A 4 -20.81 12.24 13.04
C CYS A 4 -19.38 11.77 12.73
N ILE A 5 -18.71 11.11 13.68
CA ILE A 5 -17.36 10.55 13.45
C ILE A 5 -17.44 9.42 12.43
N ILE A 6 -18.41 8.52 12.53
CA ILE A 6 -18.59 7.44 11.56
C ILE A 6 -18.91 8.00 10.18
N ALA A 7 -19.85 8.96 10.07
CA ALA A 7 -20.20 9.58 8.81
C ALA A 7 -19.00 10.32 8.18
N ALA A 8 -18.25 11.09 8.97
CA ALA A 8 -17.04 11.75 8.51
C ALA A 8 -15.97 10.73 8.05
N SER A 9 -15.79 9.65 8.80
CA SER A 9 -14.87 8.58 8.43
C SER A 9 -15.29 7.90 7.11
N MET A 10 -16.58 7.61 6.93
CA MET A 10 -17.11 7.06 5.67
C MET A 10 -16.86 8.00 4.49
N PHE A 11 -17.14 9.28 4.65
CA PHE A 11 -16.92 10.27 3.60
C PHE A 11 -15.44 10.37 3.22
N CYS A 12 -14.55 10.46 4.22
CA CYS A 12 -13.12 10.48 3.98
C CYS A 12 -12.60 9.21 3.30
N GLN A 13 -13.11 8.05 3.70
CA GLN A 13 -12.72 6.77 3.06
C GLN A 13 -13.25 6.66 1.64
N LEU A 14 -14.46 7.16 1.36
CA LEU A 14 -15.01 7.21 0.00
C LEU A 14 -14.14 8.10 -0.90
N LEU A 15 -13.76 9.29 -0.42
CA LEU A 15 -12.84 10.16 -1.14
C LEU A 15 -11.49 9.48 -1.38
N ALA A 16 -10.91 8.84 -0.34
CA ALA A 16 -9.65 8.10 -0.48
C ALA A 16 -9.77 6.98 -1.52
N PHE A 17 -10.87 6.23 -1.52
CA PHE A 17 -11.13 5.17 -2.50
C PHE A 17 -11.15 5.70 -3.94
N VAL A 18 -11.90 6.78 -4.19
CA VAL A 18 -11.96 7.43 -5.51
C VAL A 18 -10.58 7.91 -5.95
N PHE A 19 -9.84 8.60 -5.07
CA PHE A 19 -8.49 9.09 -5.40
C PHE A 19 -7.49 7.98 -5.66
N ILE A 20 -7.57 6.86 -4.92
CA ILE A 20 -6.70 5.70 -5.14
C ILE A 20 -7.03 5.05 -6.48
N LEU A 21 -8.30 4.92 -6.84
CA LEU A 21 -8.70 4.40 -8.16
C LEU A 21 -8.23 5.32 -9.30
N MET A 22 -8.34 6.63 -9.14
CA MET A 22 -7.79 7.58 -10.11
C MET A 22 -6.27 7.45 -10.23
N SER A 23 -5.57 7.34 -9.10
CA SER A 23 -4.12 7.09 -9.09
C SER A 23 -3.76 5.76 -9.73
N TYR A 24 -4.54 4.69 -9.46
CA TYR A 24 -4.35 3.39 -10.10
C TYR A 24 -4.54 3.46 -11.61
N LYS A 25 -5.57 4.17 -12.10
CA LYS A 25 -5.80 4.37 -13.54
C LYS A 25 -4.60 5.02 -14.22
N ASN A 26 -3.95 5.96 -13.53
CA ASN A 26 -2.81 6.70 -14.07
C ASN A 26 -1.50 5.92 -13.98
N VAL A 27 -1.27 5.18 -12.90
CA VAL A 27 0.03 4.54 -12.59
C VAL A 27 -0.01 3.02 -12.80
N LYS A 28 -1.20 2.39 -12.81
CA LYS A 28 -1.43 0.94 -13.00
C LYS A 28 -0.58 0.03 -12.10
N VAL A 29 -0.26 0.48 -10.90
CA VAL A 29 0.48 -0.32 -9.91
C VAL A 29 -0.48 -1.25 -9.19
N SER A 30 -0.31 -2.55 -9.36
CA SER A 30 -1.23 -3.58 -8.84
C SER A 30 -1.44 -3.50 -7.32
N SER A 31 -0.43 -3.11 -6.55
CA SER A 31 -0.56 -2.92 -5.10
C SER A 31 -1.61 -1.85 -4.73
N LEU A 32 -1.78 -0.79 -5.53
CA LEU A 32 -2.83 0.22 -5.29
C LEU A 32 -4.24 -0.36 -5.40
N LEU A 33 -4.44 -1.36 -6.27
CA LEU A 33 -5.73 -2.04 -6.37
C LEU A 33 -6.08 -2.77 -5.08
N PHE A 34 -5.13 -3.47 -4.47
CA PHE A 34 -5.36 -4.16 -3.18
C PHE A 34 -5.64 -3.17 -2.06
N PHE A 35 -4.97 -2.01 -2.08
CA PHE A 35 -5.29 -0.95 -1.12
C PHE A 35 -6.70 -0.39 -1.31
N ALA A 36 -7.13 -0.17 -2.57
CA ALA A 36 -8.49 0.25 -2.89
C ALA A 36 -9.53 -0.78 -2.40
N ILE A 37 -9.29 -2.08 -2.62
CA ILE A 37 -10.17 -3.15 -2.12
C ILE A 37 -10.22 -3.13 -0.58
N GLY A 38 -9.09 -2.92 0.09
CA GLY A 38 -9.04 -2.79 1.55
C GLY A 38 -9.90 -1.63 2.07
N ILE A 39 -9.85 -0.47 1.41
CA ILE A 39 -10.70 0.67 1.76
C ILE A 39 -12.18 0.40 1.45
N LEU A 40 -12.49 -0.22 0.32
CA LEU A 40 -13.87 -0.59 -0.04
C LEU A 40 -14.47 -1.53 1.00
N THR A 41 -13.73 -2.55 1.44
CA THR A 41 -14.19 -3.48 2.48
C THR A 41 -14.38 -2.78 3.83
N MET A 42 -13.57 -1.76 4.14
CA MET A 42 -13.76 -0.95 5.33
C MET A 42 -15.01 -0.05 5.23
N LEU A 43 -15.31 0.50 4.04
CA LEU A 43 -16.57 1.22 3.79
C LEU A 43 -17.78 0.32 3.97
N LEU A 44 -17.73 -0.91 3.46
CA LEU A 44 -18.79 -1.91 3.67
C LEU A 44 -18.96 -2.24 5.16
N THR A 45 -17.86 -2.33 5.92
CA THR A 45 -17.92 -2.49 7.38
C THR A 45 -18.75 -1.39 8.02
N LEU A 46 -18.46 -0.12 7.72
CA LEU A 46 -19.17 1.02 8.30
C LEU A 46 -20.64 1.03 7.87
N LEU A 47 -20.93 0.68 6.62
CA LEU A 47 -22.31 0.55 6.13
C LEU A 47 -23.09 -0.51 6.92
N PHE A 48 -22.52 -1.69 7.15
CA PHE A 48 -23.19 -2.75 7.92
C PHE A 48 -23.34 -2.38 9.40
N ILE A 49 -22.43 -1.62 9.98
CA ILE A 49 -22.58 -1.04 11.33
C ILE A 49 -23.76 -0.08 11.36
N LEU A 50 -23.92 0.81 10.37
CA LEU A 50 -25.05 1.72 10.29
C LEU A 50 -26.38 0.98 10.11
N LEU A 51 -26.43 0.00 9.22
CA LEU A 51 -27.61 -0.85 9.03
C LEU A 51 -27.97 -1.59 10.33
N GLY A 52 -26.99 -2.13 11.03
CA GLY A 52 -27.19 -2.76 12.33
C GLY A 52 -27.84 -1.82 13.34
N ASN A 53 -27.35 -0.57 13.42
CA ASN A 53 -27.94 0.43 14.30
C ASN A 53 -29.36 0.83 13.89
N PHE A 54 -29.61 0.96 12.59
CA PHE A 54 -30.96 1.30 12.08
C PHE A 54 -31.99 0.21 12.41
N TYR A 55 -31.62 -1.07 12.29
CA TYR A 55 -32.54 -2.19 12.52
C TYR A 55 -32.62 -2.63 14.00
N TYR A 56 -31.77 -2.13 14.88
CA TYR A 56 -31.74 -2.56 16.28
C TYR A 56 -33.09 -2.42 17.00
N PRO A 57 -33.84 -1.31 16.84
CA PRO A 57 -35.14 -1.18 17.51
C PRO A 57 -36.20 -2.18 17.04
N TYR A 58 -36.02 -2.71 15.84
CA TYR A 58 -37.05 -3.54 15.17
C TYR A 58 -36.72 -5.04 15.24
N ASN A 59 -35.45 -5.41 15.09
CA ASN A 59 -35.04 -6.81 14.97
C ASN A 59 -33.61 -7.06 15.44
N ILE A 60 -33.45 -7.55 16.68
CA ILE A 60 -32.17 -7.84 17.30
C ILE A 60 -31.38 -8.94 16.53
N ASN A 61 -32.08 -9.96 15.99
CA ASN A 61 -31.41 -11.03 15.25
C ASN A 61 -30.82 -10.52 13.93
N LEU A 62 -31.54 -9.67 13.22
CA LEU A 62 -31.05 -9.05 12.00
C LEU A 62 -29.86 -8.10 12.31
N THR A 63 -29.96 -7.34 13.38
CA THR A 63 -28.85 -6.50 13.90
C THR A 63 -27.59 -7.32 14.15
N LYS A 64 -27.70 -8.44 14.86
CA LYS A 64 -26.56 -9.36 15.10
C LYS A 64 -25.94 -9.87 13.80
N ARG A 65 -26.76 -10.18 12.79
CA ARG A 65 -26.27 -10.57 11.45
C ARG A 65 -25.49 -9.45 10.77
N PHE A 66 -25.98 -8.22 10.78
CA PHE A 66 -25.26 -7.08 10.20
C PHE A 66 -23.92 -6.85 10.89
N PHE A 67 -23.85 -6.87 12.22
CA PHE A 67 -22.60 -6.75 12.94
C PHE A 67 -21.65 -7.92 12.65
N ARG A 68 -22.15 -9.15 12.51
CA ARG A 68 -21.30 -10.28 12.11
C ARG A 68 -20.68 -10.06 10.74
N ILE A 69 -21.46 -9.62 9.77
CA ILE A 69 -20.95 -9.27 8.42
C ILE A 69 -19.94 -8.15 8.49
N ALA A 70 -20.20 -7.09 9.25
CA ALA A 70 -19.25 -6.00 9.45
C ALA A 70 -17.90 -6.49 10.00
N LEU A 71 -17.92 -7.36 11.00
CA LEU A 71 -16.70 -7.93 11.59
C LEU A 71 -15.90 -8.80 10.61
N ILE A 72 -16.58 -9.52 9.71
CA ILE A 72 -15.93 -10.27 8.62
C ILE A 72 -15.24 -9.30 7.66
N PHE A 73 -15.90 -8.23 7.25
CA PHE A 73 -15.32 -7.23 6.35
C PHE A 73 -14.13 -6.49 6.97
N VAL A 74 -14.11 -6.22 8.28
CA VAL A 74 -12.93 -5.70 8.97
C VAL A 74 -11.73 -6.64 8.77
N THR A 75 -11.92 -7.94 8.97
CA THR A 75 -10.82 -8.90 8.81
C THR A 75 -10.33 -8.96 7.37
N ILE A 76 -11.25 -8.96 6.41
CA ILE A 76 -10.92 -8.91 4.97
C ILE A 76 -10.13 -7.63 4.66
N SER A 77 -10.54 -6.48 5.20
CA SER A 77 -9.82 -5.22 5.04
C SER A 77 -8.38 -5.29 5.57
N LEU A 78 -8.17 -5.90 6.74
CA LEU A 78 -6.84 -6.10 7.31
C LEU A 78 -5.96 -7.00 6.43
N ILE A 79 -6.54 -8.06 5.85
CA ILE A 79 -5.83 -8.96 4.92
C ILE A 79 -5.39 -8.21 3.66
N PHE A 80 -6.27 -7.42 3.04
CA PHE A 80 -5.92 -6.63 1.86
C PHE A 80 -4.93 -5.52 2.15
N ALA A 81 -5.04 -4.87 3.32
CA ALA A 81 -4.06 -3.88 3.76
C ALA A 81 -2.67 -4.51 3.97
N MET A 82 -2.60 -5.73 4.53
CA MET A 82 -1.33 -6.44 4.68
C MET A 82 -0.77 -6.87 3.32
N LEU A 83 -1.62 -7.36 2.41
CA LEU A 83 -1.21 -7.71 1.05
C LEU A 83 -0.66 -6.50 0.29
N PHE A 84 -1.30 -5.33 0.44
CA PHE A 84 -0.78 -4.07 -0.09
C PHE A 84 0.62 -3.78 0.45
N VAL A 85 0.83 -3.86 1.78
CA VAL A 85 2.12 -3.61 2.42
C VAL A 85 3.20 -4.59 1.92
N GLU A 86 2.87 -5.88 1.85
CA GLU A 86 3.80 -6.90 1.34
C GLU A 86 4.19 -6.66 -0.12
N LEU A 87 3.23 -6.36 -0.99
CA LEU A 87 3.49 -6.12 -2.40
C LEU A 87 4.19 -4.79 -2.68
N LEU A 88 4.06 -3.81 -1.78
CA LEU A 88 4.88 -2.61 -1.83
C LEU A 88 6.34 -2.89 -1.50
N TYR A 89 6.57 -3.85 -0.61
CA TYR A 89 7.90 -4.11 -0.07
C TYR A 89 8.62 -5.27 -0.76
N ARG A 90 7.87 -6.22 -1.36
CA ARG A 90 8.39 -7.45 -1.96
C ARG A 90 7.75 -7.73 -3.32
N GLN A 91 8.41 -8.50 -4.16
CA GLN A 91 7.83 -8.98 -5.42
C GLN A 91 6.73 -10.02 -5.20
N HIS A 92 6.93 -10.86 -4.20
CA HIS A 92 6.02 -11.95 -3.83
C HIS A 92 5.71 -11.86 -2.35
N PRO A 93 4.52 -12.29 -1.93
CA PRO A 93 4.17 -12.36 -0.53
C PRO A 93 5.18 -13.22 0.24
N SER A 94 5.53 -12.79 1.44
CA SER A 94 6.45 -13.53 2.30
C SER A 94 5.79 -14.75 2.94
N PRO A 95 6.55 -15.73 3.44
CA PRO A 95 5.99 -16.79 4.28
C PRO A 95 5.18 -16.25 5.46
N PHE A 96 5.60 -15.12 6.03
CA PHE A 96 4.87 -14.45 7.11
C PHE A 96 3.51 -13.90 6.67
N PHE A 97 3.33 -13.53 5.40
CA PHE A 97 2.02 -13.16 4.87
C PHE A 97 1.06 -14.35 4.84
N PHE A 98 1.54 -15.53 4.49
CA PHE A 98 0.71 -16.74 4.52
C PHE A 98 0.29 -17.11 5.94
N LEU A 99 1.17 -16.91 6.93
CA LEU A 99 0.81 -17.05 8.34
C LEU A 99 -0.26 -16.03 8.75
N TYR A 100 -0.09 -14.75 8.35
CA TYR A 100 -1.08 -13.70 8.57
C TYR A 100 -2.43 -14.04 7.92
N LEU A 101 -2.41 -14.55 6.68
CA LEU A 101 -3.59 -14.98 5.95
C LEU A 101 -4.29 -16.14 6.66
N SER A 102 -3.52 -17.10 7.21
CA SER A 102 -4.07 -18.22 7.98
C SER A 102 -4.79 -17.74 9.24
N PHE A 103 -4.20 -16.83 10.00
CA PHE A 103 -4.88 -16.22 11.16
C PHE A 103 -6.13 -15.43 10.76
N GLY A 104 -6.08 -14.67 9.67
CA GLY A 104 -7.23 -13.94 9.14
C GLY A 104 -8.35 -14.88 8.70
N SER A 105 -8.02 -15.95 7.98
CA SER A 105 -8.98 -16.97 7.55
C SER A 105 -9.61 -17.69 8.74
N PHE A 106 -8.82 -18.01 9.76
CA PHE A 106 -9.31 -18.61 10.99
C PHE A 106 -10.26 -17.65 11.73
N ALA A 107 -9.94 -16.35 11.82
CA ALA A 107 -10.83 -15.37 12.42
C ALA A 107 -12.15 -15.25 11.66
N ILE A 108 -12.14 -15.29 10.33
CA ILE A 108 -13.35 -15.28 9.51
C ILE A 108 -14.19 -16.54 9.76
N ALA A 109 -13.57 -17.73 9.70
CA ALA A 109 -14.25 -18.99 9.94
C ALA A 109 -14.88 -19.05 11.34
N ASN A 110 -14.11 -18.59 12.36
CA ASN A 110 -14.59 -18.48 13.72
C ASN A 110 -15.88 -17.63 13.82
N ARG A 111 -15.93 -16.49 13.15
CA ARG A 111 -17.08 -15.57 13.15
C ARG A 111 -18.29 -16.12 12.40
N ILE A 112 -18.06 -16.94 11.37
CA ILE A 112 -19.15 -17.58 10.63
C ILE A 112 -19.78 -18.69 11.45
N PHE A 113 -18.97 -19.56 12.05
CA PHE A 113 -19.44 -20.83 12.59
C PHE A 113 -19.56 -20.88 14.11
N ILE A 114 -18.71 -20.16 14.85
CA ILE A 114 -18.57 -20.36 16.30
C ILE A 114 -19.00 -19.12 17.08
N ALA A 115 -18.60 -17.92 16.62
CA ALA A 115 -18.70 -16.72 17.44
C ALA A 115 -20.13 -16.25 17.66
N GLU A 116 -20.43 -15.91 18.91
CA GLU A 116 -21.64 -15.20 19.28
C GLU A 116 -21.40 -13.69 19.16
N VAL A 117 -22.36 -12.96 18.58
CA VAL A 117 -22.33 -11.51 18.55
C VAL A 117 -23.06 -10.96 19.77
N LYS A 118 -22.30 -10.36 20.69
CA LYS A 118 -22.85 -9.59 21.82
C LYS A 118 -23.07 -8.15 21.41
N LEU A 119 -24.26 -7.63 21.72
CA LEU A 119 -24.61 -6.23 21.47
C LEU A 119 -24.43 -5.43 22.75
N SER A 120 -23.77 -4.28 22.65
CA SER A 120 -23.67 -3.29 23.72
C SER A 120 -24.26 -1.97 23.25
N VAL A 121 -25.01 -1.29 24.10
CA VAL A 121 -25.67 -0.01 23.80
C VAL A 121 -24.95 1.10 24.57
N ILE A 122 -24.56 2.16 23.85
CA ILE A 122 -23.92 3.35 24.40
C ILE A 122 -24.61 4.56 23.80
N ASP A 123 -25.25 5.39 24.63
CA ASP A 123 -25.92 6.62 24.17
C ASP A 123 -26.84 6.41 22.95
N ASN A 124 -27.73 5.40 23.03
CA ASN A 124 -28.62 4.99 21.94
C ASN A 124 -27.90 4.43 20.68
N TYR A 125 -26.61 4.16 20.76
CA TYR A 125 -25.83 3.57 19.70
C TYR A 125 -25.46 2.13 20.03
N VAL A 126 -25.67 1.22 19.09
CA VAL A 126 -25.42 -0.21 19.29
C VAL A 126 -24.09 -0.61 18.68
N PHE A 127 -23.29 -1.34 19.43
CA PHE A 127 -22.07 -1.98 18.97
C PHE A 127 -22.21 -3.48 19.05
N GLY A 128 -21.71 -4.16 18.02
CA GLY A 128 -21.61 -5.60 18.01
C GLY A 128 -20.17 -6.05 18.16
N SER A 129 -19.89 -6.87 19.14
CA SER A 129 -18.59 -7.53 19.29
C SER A 129 -18.74 -9.03 19.15
N SER A 130 -17.78 -9.66 18.46
CA SER A 130 -17.68 -11.12 18.39
C SER A 130 -17.03 -11.65 19.67
N VAL A 131 -17.63 -12.66 20.27
CA VAL A 131 -17.15 -13.22 21.53
C VAL A 131 -17.00 -14.72 21.39
N VAL A 132 -15.78 -15.21 21.58
CA VAL A 132 -15.45 -16.63 21.74
C VAL A 132 -14.53 -16.75 22.92
N ILE A 133 -15.08 -17.21 24.04
CA ILE A 133 -14.30 -17.32 25.28
C ILE A 133 -13.70 -18.72 25.37
N CYS A 134 -12.40 -18.79 25.49
CA CYS A 134 -11.66 -19.98 25.84
C CYS A 134 -10.70 -19.68 26.98
N CYS A 135 -10.80 -20.40 28.07
CA CYS A 135 -9.95 -20.19 29.26
C CYS A 135 -9.98 -18.74 29.80
N GLY A 136 -11.16 -18.09 29.74
CA GLY A 136 -11.31 -16.70 30.20
C GLY A 136 -10.85 -15.62 29.23
N ILE A 137 -10.28 -15.99 28.08
CA ILE A 137 -9.77 -15.06 27.06
C ILE A 137 -10.70 -15.03 25.85
N ASN A 138 -11.02 -13.84 25.34
CA ASN A 138 -11.76 -13.70 24.09
C ASN A 138 -10.81 -13.88 22.88
N ILE A 139 -10.82 -15.08 22.30
CA ILE A 139 -9.94 -15.47 21.20
C ILE A 139 -10.15 -14.59 19.97
N ASP A 140 -11.39 -14.22 19.63
CA ASP A 140 -11.65 -13.37 18.46
C ASP A 140 -11.02 -11.98 18.59
N SER A 141 -11.15 -11.37 19.77
CA SER A 141 -10.49 -10.09 20.07
C SER A 141 -8.97 -10.21 20.05
N LEU A 142 -8.42 -11.31 20.55
CA LEU A 142 -6.98 -11.57 20.51
C LEU A 142 -6.45 -11.72 19.08
N LEU A 143 -7.16 -12.44 18.21
CA LEU A 143 -6.81 -12.60 16.79
C LEU A 143 -6.78 -11.25 16.07
N ILE A 144 -7.80 -10.40 16.26
CA ILE A 144 -7.82 -9.07 15.65
C ILE A 144 -6.71 -8.18 16.20
N THR A 145 -6.40 -8.29 17.50
CA THR A 145 -5.25 -7.61 18.11
C THR A 145 -3.96 -7.98 17.40
N LEU A 146 -3.69 -9.28 17.23
CA LEU A 146 -2.49 -9.77 16.57
C LEU A 146 -2.41 -9.30 15.12
N LEU A 147 -3.51 -9.39 14.36
CA LEU A 147 -3.57 -8.93 12.97
C LEU A 147 -3.32 -7.42 12.86
N SER A 148 -3.99 -6.62 13.69
CA SER A 148 -3.85 -5.16 13.68
C SER A 148 -2.47 -4.71 14.12
N MET A 149 -1.92 -5.33 15.17
CA MET A 149 -0.58 -5.03 15.69
C MET A 149 0.50 -5.36 14.66
N TRP A 150 0.41 -6.52 14.02
CA TRP A 150 1.36 -6.93 12.98
C TRP A 150 1.34 -5.96 11.80
N LEU A 151 0.16 -5.62 11.29
CA LEU A 151 0.00 -4.64 10.22
C LEU A 151 0.53 -3.26 10.64
N GLY A 152 0.18 -2.80 11.84
CA GLY A 152 0.64 -1.52 12.38
C GLY A 152 2.16 -1.43 12.50
N ILE A 153 2.80 -2.48 13.04
CA ILE A 153 4.27 -2.54 13.17
C ILE A 153 4.93 -2.50 11.78
N ASN A 154 4.44 -3.27 10.81
CA ASN A 154 5.00 -3.28 9.46
C ASN A 154 4.86 -1.91 8.80
N LEU A 155 3.68 -1.29 8.83
CA LEU A 155 3.46 0.05 8.27
C LEU A 155 4.34 1.09 8.95
N PHE A 156 4.43 1.07 10.27
CA PHE A 156 5.24 2.00 11.03
C PHE A 156 6.73 1.84 10.72
N TYR A 157 7.23 0.60 10.71
CA TYR A 157 8.62 0.31 10.35
C TYR A 157 8.96 0.79 8.94
N ILE A 158 8.11 0.48 7.96
CA ILE A 158 8.31 0.92 6.57
C ILE A 158 8.31 2.43 6.49
N THR A 159 7.34 3.09 7.12
CA THR A 159 7.19 4.55 7.08
C THR A 159 8.38 5.26 7.74
N ILE A 160 8.87 4.78 8.89
CA ILE A 160 10.06 5.35 9.55
C ILE A 160 11.30 5.17 8.68
N LYS A 161 11.49 3.96 8.13
CA LYS A 161 12.65 3.67 7.28
C LYS A 161 12.68 4.58 6.05
N GLN A 162 11.54 4.79 5.42
CA GLN A 162 11.41 5.68 4.26
C GLN A 162 11.57 7.15 4.65
N TRP A 163 10.95 7.56 5.75
CA TRP A 163 11.04 8.93 6.23
C TRP A 163 12.49 9.39 6.46
N LYS A 164 13.36 8.54 7.01
CA LYS A 164 14.77 8.85 7.19
C LYS A 164 15.48 9.16 5.87
N ARG A 165 14.97 8.67 4.76
CA ARG A 165 15.53 8.84 3.41
C ARG A 165 14.97 10.07 2.67
N ILE A 166 13.80 10.56 3.06
CA ILE A 166 13.13 11.69 2.39
C ILE A 166 13.86 12.99 2.71
N LYS A 167 14.42 13.63 1.67
CA LYS A 167 15.11 14.92 1.77
C LYS A 167 14.15 16.11 1.79
N SER A 168 13.04 16.03 1.06
CA SER A 168 12.08 17.12 0.97
C SER A 168 11.30 17.30 2.28
N PRO A 169 11.33 18.50 2.91
CA PRO A 169 10.64 18.77 4.17
C PRO A 169 9.12 18.61 4.04
N LYS A 170 8.56 19.00 2.88
CA LYS A 170 7.11 18.86 2.60
C LYS A 170 6.68 17.40 2.53
N LYS A 171 7.40 16.56 1.78
CA LYS A 171 7.15 15.12 1.69
C LYS A 171 7.31 14.46 3.06
N ARG A 172 8.34 14.83 3.82
CA ARG A 172 8.60 14.32 5.17
C ARG A 172 7.46 14.64 6.14
N LYS A 173 6.87 15.85 6.08
CA LYS A 173 5.72 16.24 6.90
C LYS A 173 4.54 15.29 6.66
N TRP A 174 4.15 15.08 5.41
CA TRP A 174 3.01 14.23 5.08
C TRP A 174 3.27 12.75 5.39
N GLY A 175 4.49 12.27 5.22
CA GLY A 175 4.88 10.93 5.66
C GLY A 175 4.71 10.72 7.17
N ARG A 176 5.08 11.74 7.99
CA ARG A 176 4.85 11.72 9.44
C ARG A 176 3.37 11.69 9.80
N THR A 177 2.58 12.54 9.14
CA THR A 177 1.14 12.59 9.35
C THR A 177 0.49 11.26 9.02
N PHE A 178 0.88 10.61 7.91
CA PHE A 178 0.41 9.29 7.55
C PHE A 178 0.80 8.22 8.60
N ALA A 179 2.06 8.23 9.06
CA ALA A 179 2.53 7.30 10.10
C ALA A 179 1.77 7.47 11.41
N LEU A 180 1.48 8.72 11.82
CA LEU A 180 0.68 9.00 13.01
C LEU A 180 -0.74 8.46 12.86
N GLY A 181 -1.38 8.68 11.70
CA GLY A 181 -2.71 8.13 11.42
C GLY A 181 -2.72 6.60 11.44
N ALA A 182 -1.71 5.95 10.84
CA ALA A 182 -1.56 4.50 10.85
C ALA A 182 -1.33 3.96 12.28
N PHE A 183 -0.52 4.63 13.08
CA PHE A 183 -0.30 4.27 14.48
C PHE A 183 -1.58 4.38 15.31
N LEU A 184 -2.35 5.45 15.16
CA LEU A 184 -3.64 5.59 15.83
C LEU A 184 -4.64 4.53 15.37
N LEU A 185 -4.77 4.31 14.05
CA LEU A 185 -5.70 3.34 13.49
C LEU A 185 -5.39 1.93 13.94
N PHE A 186 -4.17 1.45 13.73
CA PHE A 186 -3.83 0.04 14.01
C PHE A 186 -3.37 -0.18 15.45
N GLY A 187 -2.57 0.73 16.01
CA GLY A 187 -2.11 0.64 17.39
C GLY A 187 -3.23 0.88 18.41
N GLY A 188 -4.05 1.91 18.21
CA GLY A 188 -5.19 2.19 19.07
C GLY A 188 -6.22 1.06 19.07
N VAL A 189 -6.54 0.52 17.88
CA VAL A 189 -7.41 -0.66 17.74
C VAL A 189 -6.79 -1.88 18.42
N ALA A 190 -5.51 -2.15 18.21
CA ALA A 190 -4.83 -3.28 18.81
C ALA A 190 -4.85 -3.22 20.35
N VAL A 191 -4.55 -2.06 20.91
CA VAL A 191 -4.54 -1.87 22.38
C VAL A 191 -5.94 -2.05 22.97
N SER A 192 -6.97 -1.45 22.36
CA SER A 192 -8.35 -1.57 22.85
C SER A 192 -8.86 -3.01 22.76
N ARG A 193 -8.54 -3.73 21.68
CA ARG A 193 -8.91 -5.15 21.50
C ARG A 193 -8.10 -6.07 22.43
N LEU A 194 -6.87 -5.70 22.78
CA LEU A 194 -6.08 -6.41 23.77
C LEU A 194 -6.75 -6.32 25.17
N PHE A 195 -7.17 -5.13 25.58
CA PHE A 195 -7.90 -4.96 26.83
C PHE A 195 -9.21 -5.74 26.85
N GLN A 196 -9.92 -5.80 25.72
CA GLN A 196 -11.13 -6.60 25.55
C GLN A 196 -10.81 -8.11 25.64
N ALA A 197 -9.73 -8.58 25.04
CA ALA A 197 -9.35 -9.99 25.05
C ALA A 197 -9.14 -10.52 26.46
N PHE A 198 -8.54 -9.73 27.34
CA PHE A 198 -8.27 -10.08 28.73
C PHE A 198 -9.36 -9.61 29.71
N ASN A 199 -10.46 -9.04 29.22
CA ASN A 199 -11.54 -8.49 30.06
C ASN A 199 -11.08 -7.45 31.10
N LEU A 200 -10.01 -6.69 30.78
CA LEU A 200 -9.42 -5.71 31.70
C LEU A 200 -10.26 -4.44 31.83
N VAL A 201 -11.09 -4.15 30.85
CA VAL A 201 -11.88 -2.93 30.73
C VAL A 201 -13.28 -3.28 30.23
N PRO A 202 -14.33 -2.57 30.65
CA PRO A 202 -15.70 -2.79 30.16
C PRO A 202 -15.76 -2.75 28.63
N LEU A 203 -16.51 -3.66 28.04
CA LEU A 203 -16.66 -3.82 26.59
C LEU A 203 -17.04 -2.50 25.90
N GLN A 204 -17.94 -1.74 26.53
CA GLN A 204 -18.41 -0.44 26.03
C GLN A 204 -17.28 0.55 25.84
N LEU A 205 -16.35 0.65 26.82
CA LEU A 205 -15.20 1.56 26.75
C LEU A 205 -14.21 1.11 25.67
N CYS A 206 -13.95 -0.19 25.57
CA CYS A 206 -13.09 -0.76 24.51
C CYS A 206 -13.64 -0.45 23.12
N GLU A 207 -14.93 -0.63 22.89
CA GLU A 207 -15.57 -0.34 21.61
C GLU A 207 -15.51 1.15 21.27
N SER A 208 -15.78 2.02 22.26
CA SER A 208 -15.69 3.48 22.06
C SER A 208 -14.27 3.90 21.67
N ILE A 209 -13.25 3.41 22.37
CA ILE A 209 -11.83 3.68 22.06
C ILE A 209 -11.50 3.15 20.64
N THR A 210 -11.93 1.93 20.31
CA THR A 210 -11.70 1.34 18.98
C THR A 210 -12.24 2.24 17.87
N VAL A 211 -13.50 2.67 17.99
CA VAL A 211 -14.15 3.51 16.96
C VAL A 211 -13.49 4.88 16.87
N LEU A 212 -13.16 5.50 17.99
CA LEU A 212 -12.47 6.80 18.01
C LEU A 212 -11.08 6.71 17.36
N CYS A 213 -10.27 5.72 17.76
CA CYS A 213 -8.94 5.53 17.20
C CYS A 213 -9.00 5.20 15.70
N ALA A 214 -9.93 4.32 15.31
CA ALA A 214 -10.12 3.95 13.91
C ALA A 214 -10.61 5.15 13.07
N GLY A 215 -11.57 5.92 13.56
CA GLY A 215 -12.11 7.10 12.88
C GLY A 215 -11.06 8.20 12.72
N ILE A 216 -10.44 8.63 13.82
CA ILE A 216 -9.44 9.70 13.82
C ILE A 216 -8.20 9.28 13.02
N GLY A 217 -7.69 8.07 13.23
CA GLY A 217 -6.55 7.53 12.50
C GLY A 217 -6.82 7.44 11.00
N GLY A 218 -8.00 6.95 10.60
CA GLY A 218 -8.44 6.89 9.22
C GLY A 218 -8.55 8.26 8.56
N ILE A 219 -9.12 9.26 9.26
CA ILE A 219 -9.20 10.65 8.78
C ILE A 219 -7.79 11.23 8.57
N ILE A 220 -6.89 11.07 9.54
CA ILE A 220 -5.51 11.58 9.44
C ILE A 220 -4.77 10.93 8.27
N MET A 221 -4.87 9.62 8.09
CA MET A 221 -4.27 8.92 6.95
C MET A 221 -4.83 9.43 5.62
N THR A 222 -6.15 9.60 5.55
CA THR A 222 -6.84 10.08 4.35
C THR A 222 -6.40 11.51 4.00
N ILE A 223 -6.35 12.42 4.98
CA ILE A 223 -5.88 13.79 4.76
C ILE A 223 -4.43 13.79 4.26
N ALA A 224 -3.55 12.99 4.88
CA ALA A 224 -2.17 12.86 4.44
C ALA A 224 -2.08 12.34 3.00
N TYR A 225 -2.90 11.35 2.65
CA TYR A 225 -2.96 10.79 1.30
C TYR A 225 -3.52 11.80 0.29
N LEU A 226 -4.60 12.51 0.61
CA LEU A 226 -5.18 13.53 -0.27
C LEU A 226 -4.24 14.70 -0.51
N ALA A 227 -3.53 15.12 0.53
CA ALA A 227 -2.54 16.20 0.42
C ALA A 227 -1.30 15.78 -0.38
N TYR A 228 -0.99 14.47 -0.41
CA TYR A 228 0.12 13.92 -1.15
C TYR A 228 -0.20 12.50 -1.66
N PRO A 229 -0.97 12.37 -2.78
CA PRO A 229 -1.40 11.06 -3.33
C PRO A 229 -0.24 10.14 -3.69
N GLN A 230 0.94 10.71 -3.94
CA GLN A 230 2.17 9.98 -4.24
C GLN A 230 2.78 9.30 -2.99
N LEU A 231 2.20 9.49 -1.81
CA LEU A 231 2.72 8.92 -0.56
C LEU A 231 2.78 7.37 -0.61
N SER A 232 1.82 6.74 -1.27
CA SER A 232 1.84 5.30 -1.54
C SER A 232 3.01 4.87 -2.42
N LEU A 233 3.48 5.77 -3.29
CA LEU A 233 4.61 5.54 -4.18
C LEU A 233 5.95 5.85 -3.50
N LEU A 234 5.97 6.72 -2.49
CA LEU A 234 7.15 7.00 -1.67
C LEU A 234 7.55 5.83 -0.76
N LEU A 235 6.62 4.89 -0.53
CA LEU A 235 6.92 3.64 0.17
C LEU A 235 7.75 2.68 -0.71
N LEU A 236 8.03 3.04 -1.97
CA LEU A 236 8.84 2.26 -2.89
C LEU A 236 10.32 2.35 -2.55
N HIS A 237 11.03 1.27 -2.83
CA HIS A 237 12.45 1.12 -2.58
C HIS A 237 13.31 2.05 -3.45
N HIS A 238 14.57 2.13 -3.05
CA HIS A 238 15.54 3.06 -3.57
C HIS A 238 15.78 2.86 -5.07
N ILE A 239 15.54 3.92 -5.84
CA ILE A 239 15.94 4.01 -7.24
C ILE A 239 17.32 4.69 -7.25
N TYR A 240 18.32 3.98 -7.71
CA TYR A 240 19.68 4.52 -7.81
C TYR A 240 19.88 5.38 -9.04
N GLY A 241 19.21 5.04 -10.13
CA GLY A 241 19.33 5.75 -11.38
C GLY A 241 18.57 5.06 -12.51
N PHE A 242 18.68 5.65 -13.68
CA PHE A 242 18.14 5.05 -14.90
C PHE A 242 19.07 5.28 -16.09
N VAL A 243 18.93 4.42 -17.09
CA VAL A 243 19.62 4.50 -18.37
C VAL A 243 18.57 4.27 -19.47
N ILE A 244 18.57 5.11 -20.50
CA ILE A 244 17.74 4.95 -21.70
C ILE A 244 18.65 4.89 -22.90
N MET A 245 18.41 3.92 -23.76
CA MET A 245 19.20 3.64 -24.94
C MET A 245 18.28 3.40 -26.13
N THR A 246 18.79 3.59 -27.32
CA THR A 246 18.13 3.11 -28.53
C THR A 246 18.12 1.58 -28.55
N ILE A 247 17.29 0.99 -29.39
CA ILE A 247 17.30 -0.47 -29.59
C ILE A 247 18.66 -0.97 -30.11
N GLY A 248 19.41 -0.13 -30.81
CA GLY A 248 20.79 -0.43 -31.27
C GLY A 248 21.87 -0.33 -30.19
N GLY A 249 21.50 -0.02 -28.92
CA GLY A 249 22.44 0.07 -27.82
C GLY A 249 23.13 1.42 -27.65
N LEU A 250 22.79 2.45 -28.45
CA LEU A 250 23.33 3.80 -28.28
C LEU A 250 22.65 4.49 -27.08
N PRO A 251 23.41 5.03 -26.11
CA PRO A 251 22.84 5.73 -24.98
C PRO A 251 22.18 7.05 -25.40
N ILE A 252 20.91 7.23 -25.06
CA ILE A 252 20.17 8.48 -25.24
C ILE A 252 20.40 9.39 -24.03
N THR A 253 20.17 8.83 -22.85
CA THR A 253 20.38 9.57 -21.60
C THR A 253 20.58 8.61 -20.43
N SER A 254 21.33 9.07 -19.44
CA SER A 254 21.49 8.36 -18.18
C SER A 254 21.50 9.34 -17.02
N MET A 255 21.00 8.90 -15.89
CA MET A 255 20.99 9.73 -14.68
C MET A 255 21.22 8.87 -13.45
N SER A 256 22.12 9.34 -12.58
CA SER A 256 22.29 8.85 -11.22
C SER A 256 21.53 9.73 -10.24
N ILE A 257 20.75 9.13 -9.37
CA ILE A 257 20.04 9.79 -8.28
C ILE A 257 20.94 9.83 -7.03
N GLU A 258 21.74 8.82 -6.84
CA GLU A 258 22.76 8.76 -5.77
C GLU A 258 24.15 9.16 -6.27
N LYS A 259 24.82 10.02 -5.47
CA LYS A 259 26.19 10.46 -5.79
C LYS A 259 27.18 9.30 -5.88
N ASN A 260 27.02 8.30 -5.01
CA ASN A 260 27.94 7.15 -4.92
C ASN A 260 27.89 6.23 -6.16
N ILE A 261 26.80 6.27 -6.94
CA ILE A 261 26.63 5.42 -8.13
C ILE A 261 26.94 6.18 -9.42
N ARG A 262 27.11 7.49 -9.33
CA ARG A 262 27.37 8.33 -10.52
C ARG A 262 28.57 7.84 -11.34
N HIS A 263 29.60 7.35 -10.69
CA HIS A 263 30.81 6.82 -11.36
C HIS A 263 30.58 5.49 -12.05
N TYR A 264 29.59 4.70 -11.60
CA TYR A 264 29.27 3.40 -12.19
C TYR A 264 28.31 3.47 -13.37
N ILE A 265 27.59 4.58 -13.54
CA ILE A 265 26.60 4.73 -14.62
C ILE A 265 27.23 4.55 -16.00
N PRO A 266 28.37 5.17 -16.36
CA PRO A 266 29.01 4.95 -17.66
C PRO A 266 29.40 3.48 -17.87
N LEU A 267 29.92 2.82 -16.83
CA LEU A 267 30.31 1.43 -16.86
C LEU A 267 29.08 0.52 -17.09
N ILE A 268 28.01 0.76 -16.34
CA ILE A 268 26.74 0.04 -16.48
C ILE A 268 26.15 0.27 -17.88
N THR A 269 26.20 1.50 -18.39
CA THR A 269 25.73 1.83 -19.74
C THR A 269 26.53 1.07 -20.80
N GLY A 270 27.87 1.04 -20.68
CA GLY A 270 28.72 0.26 -21.56
C GLY A 270 28.45 -1.24 -21.50
N LEU A 271 28.29 -1.79 -20.29
CA LEU A 271 27.91 -3.20 -20.08
C LEU A 271 26.58 -3.53 -20.76
N LEU A 272 25.56 -2.70 -20.55
CA LEU A 272 24.24 -2.89 -21.14
C LEU A 272 24.25 -2.77 -22.66
N SER A 273 25.03 -1.83 -23.20
CA SER A 273 25.26 -1.71 -24.65
C SER A 273 25.92 -2.96 -25.24
N GLY A 274 26.96 -3.45 -24.55
CA GLY A 274 27.64 -4.69 -24.93
C GLY A 274 26.75 -5.93 -24.85
N MET A 275 26.00 -6.08 -23.76
CA MET A 275 25.01 -7.17 -23.59
C MET A 275 23.94 -7.11 -24.69
N ARG A 276 23.49 -5.92 -25.07
CA ARG A 276 22.51 -5.73 -26.13
C ARG A 276 23.09 -6.11 -27.50
N ALA A 277 24.31 -5.70 -27.79
CA ALA A 277 24.98 -6.03 -29.05
C ALA A 277 25.18 -7.55 -29.22
N LEU A 278 25.49 -8.25 -28.09
CA LEU A 278 25.66 -9.71 -28.09
C LEU A 278 24.33 -10.49 -28.05
N GLY A 279 23.28 -9.88 -27.52
CA GLY A 279 22.02 -10.55 -27.18
C GLY A 279 20.82 -10.18 -28.04
N ILE A 280 21.00 -9.64 -29.26
CA ILE A 280 19.89 -9.21 -30.12
C ILE A 280 18.82 -10.30 -30.30
N THR A 281 19.20 -11.57 -30.30
CA THR A 281 18.29 -12.73 -30.38
C THR A 281 17.66 -13.15 -29.04
N VAL A 282 18.30 -12.86 -27.92
CA VAL A 282 17.87 -13.31 -26.57
C VAL A 282 16.99 -12.26 -25.88
N LEU A 283 17.15 -10.99 -26.25
CA LEU A 283 16.45 -9.85 -25.62
C LEU A 283 15.31 -9.31 -26.50
N ALA A 284 14.58 -10.19 -27.17
CA ALA A 284 13.39 -9.82 -27.93
C ALA A 284 12.37 -9.11 -27.02
N ALA A 285 11.56 -8.22 -27.63
CA ALA A 285 10.49 -7.50 -26.92
C ALA A 285 9.67 -8.47 -26.05
N GLY A 286 9.69 -8.25 -24.75
CA GLY A 286 9.09 -9.14 -23.77
C GLY A 286 8.87 -8.43 -22.44
N PRO A 287 8.36 -9.16 -21.42
CA PRO A 287 8.19 -8.59 -20.10
C PRO A 287 9.52 -8.10 -19.52
N PRO A 288 9.50 -7.13 -18.57
CA PRO A 288 10.72 -6.58 -17.98
C PRO A 288 11.62 -7.67 -17.42
N GLN A 289 12.89 -7.67 -17.86
CA GLN A 289 13.92 -8.62 -17.41
C GLN A 289 14.69 -8.06 -16.23
N ILE A 290 15.23 -8.94 -15.40
CA ILE A 290 15.98 -8.58 -14.21
C ILE A 290 17.41 -9.07 -14.37
N ILE A 291 18.36 -8.14 -14.18
CA ILE A 291 19.79 -8.44 -14.08
C ILE A 291 20.20 -8.18 -12.63
N ASP A 292 20.65 -9.22 -11.94
CA ASP A 292 21.07 -9.13 -10.53
C ASP A 292 22.60 -8.94 -10.46
N LEU A 293 23.02 -7.78 -9.97
CA LEU A 293 24.43 -7.45 -9.72
C LEU A 293 24.74 -7.44 -8.20
N GLY A 294 24.01 -8.22 -7.41
CA GLY A 294 24.16 -8.31 -5.97
C GLY A 294 23.48 -7.14 -5.23
N LYS A 295 24.20 -6.06 -4.94
CA LYS A 295 23.66 -4.89 -4.23
C LYS A 295 22.76 -4.02 -5.11
N ILE A 296 22.95 -4.06 -6.42
CA ILE A 296 22.18 -3.29 -7.41
C ILE A 296 21.50 -4.29 -8.32
N LYS A 297 20.22 -4.11 -8.54
CA LYS A 297 19.43 -4.86 -9.50
C LYS A 297 19.01 -3.93 -10.63
N ILE A 298 19.11 -4.41 -11.85
CA ILE A 298 18.72 -3.66 -13.04
C ILE A 298 17.44 -4.28 -13.57
N ILE A 299 16.40 -3.47 -13.72
CA ILE A 299 15.18 -3.85 -14.41
C ILE A 299 15.30 -3.32 -15.82
N ALA A 300 15.30 -4.21 -16.80
CA ALA A 300 15.37 -3.89 -18.21
C ALA A 300 13.97 -4.02 -18.85
N CYS A 301 13.56 -3.03 -19.61
CA CYS A 301 12.34 -3.07 -20.42
C CYS A 301 12.69 -2.66 -21.85
N PHE A 302 12.24 -3.47 -22.82
CA PHE A 302 12.53 -3.28 -24.22
C PHE A 302 11.25 -2.88 -24.96
N GLY A 303 11.31 -1.71 -25.61
CA GLY A 303 10.28 -1.24 -26.56
C GLY A 303 10.67 -1.52 -27.98
N SER A 304 9.93 -0.94 -28.93
CA SER A 304 10.19 -1.07 -30.36
C SER A 304 11.41 -0.26 -30.80
N ASN A 305 11.60 0.93 -30.24
CA ASN A 305 12.63 1.88 -30.64
C ASN A 305 13.66 2.14 -29.53
N ILE A 306 13.27 1.94 -28.25
CA ILE A 306 14.08 2.25 -27.09
C ILE A 306 14.15 1.09 -26.11
N CYS A 307 15.21 1.11 -25.31
CA CYS A 307 15.38 0.27 -24.15
C CYS A 307 15.54 1.16 -22.93
N ALA A 308 14.85 0.85 -21.85
CA ALA A 308 14.99 1.57 -20.59
C ALA A 308 15.42 0.61 -19.46
N PHE A 309 16.33 1.10 -18.65
CA PHE A 309 16.91 0.36 -17.53
C PHE A 309 16.74 1.17 -16.25
N LEU A 310 16.21 0.54 -15.23
CA LEU A 310 16.04 1.13 -13.91
C LEU A 310 16.96 0.41 -12.92
N LEU A 311 17.81 1.16 -12.25
CA LEU A 311 18.73 0.65 -11.24
C LEU A 311 18.07 0.80 -9.88
N VAL A 312 17.90 -0.32 -9.16
CA VAL A 312 17.19 -0.37 -7.87
C VAL A 312 17.94 -1.24 -6.86
N ASP A 313 17.66 -1.05 -5.57
CA ASP A 313 18.17 -1.94 -4.52
C ASP A 313 17.40 -3.27 -4.49
N ARG A 314 16.10 -3.21 -4.81
CA ARG A 314 15.22 -4.37 -4.89
C ARG A 314 14.23 -4.21 -6.03
N VAL A 315 13.92 -5.32 -6.69
CA VAL A 315 12.91 -5.34 -7.74
C VAL A 315 11.53 -5.45 -7.12
N LEU A 316 10.64 -4.53 -7.49
CA LEU A 316 9.22 -4.54 -7.13
C LEU A 316 8.36 -4.55 -8.39
N ASN A 317 7.14 -5.08 -8.28
CA ASN A 317 6.19 -5.03 -9.38
C ASN A 317 5.92 -3.58 -9.82
N ALA A 318 5.84 -2.66 -8.85
CA ALA A 318 5.68 -1.24 -9.13
C ALA A 318 6.81 -0.64 -9.98
N HIS A 319 8.05 -1.07 -9.80
CA HIS A 319 9.17 -0.64 -10.66
C HIS A 319 9.04 -1.16 -12.08
N ARG A 320 8.56 -2.40 -12.25
CA ARG A 320 8.32 -2.99 -13.56
C ARG A 320 7.19 -2.27 -14.30
N ASP A 321 6.08 -2.03 -13.62
CA ASP A 321 4.92 -1.34 -14.19
C ASP A 321 5.27 0.10 -14.57
N LEU A 322 6.05 0.79 -13.72
CA LEU A 322 6.60 2.12 -13.98
C LEU A 322 7.42 2.12 -15.26
N LEU A 323 8.38 1.19 -15.35
CA LEU A 323 9.31 1.14 -16.47
C LEU A 323 8.59 0.80 -17.78
N LEU A 324 7.61 -0.11 -17.74
CA LEU A 324 6.74 -0.45 -18.88
C LEU A 324 5.97 0.77 -19.39
N GLN A 325 5.38 1.56 -18.50
CA GLN A 325 4.64 2.76 -18.87
C GLN A 325 5.57 3.83 -19.45
N LEU A 326 6.76 3.98 -18.84
CA LEU A 326 7.78 4.90 -19.34
C LEU A 326 8.21 4.53 -20.76
N VAL A 327 8.51 3.24 -21.00
CA VAL A 327 8.92 2.75 -22.32
C VAL A 327 7.81 2.98 -23.34
N LYS A 328 6.55 2.61 -23.03
CA LYS A 328 5.41 2.87 -23.94
C LYS A 328 5.25 4.34 -24.29
N LYS A 329 5.46 5.23 -23.31
CA LYS A 329 5.38 6.68 -23.56
C LYS A 329 6.51 7.18 -24.46
N LEU A 330 7.72 6.74 -24.19
CA LEU A 330 8.91 7.17 -24.93
C LEU A 330 8.99 6.54 -26.31
N ASP A 331 8.49 5.33 -26.49
CA ASP A 331 8.49 4.59 -27.77
C ASP A 331 7.61 5.28 -28.83
N ASN A 332 6.59 6.05 -28.36
CA ASN A 332 5.75 6.88 -29.22
C ASN A 332 6.41 8.20 -29.66
N MET A 333 7.63 8.50 -29.14
CA MET A 333 8.38 9.68 -29.55
C MET A 333 9.22 9.36 -30.77
N THR A 334 9.22 10.27 -31.74
CA THR A 334 10.12 10.16 -32.92
C THR A 334 11.56 10.34 -32.44
N ILE A 335 12.39 9.32 -32.60
CA ILE A 335 13.82 9.38 -32.28
C ILE A 335 14.56 9.97 -33.48
N PRO A 336 15.30 11.09 -33.28
CA PRO A 336 16.07 11.66 -34.40
C PRO A 336 17.24 10.74 -34.76
N ALA A 337 17.64 10.79 -36.03
CA ALA A 337 18.78 10.00 -36.54
C ALA A 337 20.10 10.34 -35.76
N ILE A 338 20.23 11.60 -35.36
CA ILE A 338 21.36 12.08 -34.54
C ILE A 338 20.81 12.50 -33.16
N ILE A 339 21.27 11.83 -32.11
CA ILE A 339 20.90 12.16 -30.73
C ILE A 339 21.76 13.34 -30.28
N ASP A 340 21.15 14.50 -30.27
CA ASP A 340 21.78 15.73 -29.75
C ASP A 340 21.53 15.93 -28.24
N SER A 341 22.16 16.95 -27.68
CA SER A 341 22.02 17.28 -26.27
C SER A 341 20.62 17.80 -25.92
N GLU A 342 19.90 18.39 -26.88
CA GLU A 342 18.55 18.91 -26.68
C GLU A 342 17.55 17.78 -26.57
N PHE A 343 17.62 16.80 -27.48
CA PHE A 343 16.78 15.59 -27.40
C PHE A 343 17.04 14.79 -26.12
N SER A 344 18.32 14.59 -25.78
CA SER A 344 18.70 13.93 -24.51
C SER A 344 18.10 14.64 -23.29
N ASN A 345 18.17 15.98 -23.23
CA ASN A 345 17.59 16.76 -22.15
C ASN A 345 16.06 16.72 -22.14
N LYS A 346 15.41 16.67 -23.29
CA LYS A 346 13.96 16.49 -23.42
C LYS A 346 13.53 15.15 -22.84
N ILE A 347 14.18 14.06 -23.23
CA ILE A 347 13.94 12.72 -22.68
C ILE A 347 14.20 12.71 -21.17
N LYS A 348 15.30 13.29 -20.72
CA LYS A 348 15.64 13.38 -19.31
C LYS A 348 14.56 14.09 -18.49
N LYS A 349 14.00 15.20 -18.99
CA LYS A 349 12.90 15.92 -18.34
C LYS A 349 11.64 15.06 -18.27
N GLU A 350 11.29 14.32 -19.32
CA GLU A 350 10.12 13.44 -19.33
C GLU A 350 10.29 12.27 -18.35
N VAL A 351 11.46 11.65 -18.33
CA VAL A 351 11.78 10.59 -17.37
C VAL A 351 11.73 11.13 -15.96
N PHE A 352 12.27 12.33 -15.73
CA PHE A 352 12.28 12.96 -14.40
C PHE A 352 10.84 13.20 -13.91
N LYS A 353 9.95 13.75 -14.75
CA LYS A 353 8.53 13.91 -14.40
C LYS A 353 7.87 12.59 -14.03
N PHE A 354 8.29 11.50 -14.69
CA PHE A 354 7.73 10.18 -14.46
C PHE A 354 8.27 9.52 -13.17
N ILE A 355 9.54 9.76 -12.85
CA ILE A 355 10.23 9.19 -11.68
C ILE A 355 10.13 10.08 -10.44
N ASP A 356 9.98 11.41 -10.59
CA ASP A 356 9.92 12.37 -9.47
C ASP A 356 8.95 11.96 -8.35
N PRO A 357 7.75 11.40 -8.64
CA PRO A 357 6.87 10.88 -7.61
C PRO A 357 7.51 9.80 -6.73
N PHE A 358 8.48 9.07 -7.26
CA PHE A 358 9.15 7.93 -6.60
C PHE A 358 10.50 8.33 -5.97
N LEU A 359 10.95 9.57 -6.18
CA LEU A 359 12.19 10.05 -5.61
C LEU A 359 12.01 10.50 -4.16
N PRO A 360 12.94 10.15 -3.26
CA PRO A 360 12.89 10.53 -1.86
C PRO A 360 12.98 12.03 -1.60
#